data_21c055900d7312e2a3dd35c13e8293ce
#
_entry.id   21c055900d7312e2a3dd35c13e8293ce
#
_cell.length_a   1.000
_cell.length_b   1.000
_cell.length_c   1.000
_cell.angle_alpha   90.00
_cell.angle_beta   90.00
_cell.angle_gamma   90.00
#
_symmetry.space_group_name_H-M   'P 1'
#
loop_
_entity.id
_entity.type
_entity.pdbx_description
1 polymer ?
#
loop_
_entity_poly.entity_id
_entity_poly.type
_entity_poly.pdbx_seq_one_letter_code
_entity_poly.pdbx_strand_id
1 'polypeptide(L)'
;MTVDLTDNRPRRRVFILDDHTVVRAGVRLLLDDEPDLVVVGESPSISEFVTQPVAYDVVVADLILPDASGEQVVAAVHKHAPAANILILSMVDDVNAAALALRAGAVGYLTKDAAALELVDAVRSVAEGRRYLQPALGAQLATAGSSSGRSAVLRDDELAVLRLLALGHTNAEVARLLGVSLRTVESRRARLFGKLGLRTRAELFRYAADIGVLNRSGLDSPRRA
;
A
#
# COMPACT_ATOMS: atom_id res chain seq x y z
N MET A 1 41.56 12.65 -20.07
CA MET A 1 40.20 12.79 -19.50
C MET A 1 40.22 12.01 -18.18
N THR A 2 40.46 12.71 -17.09
CA THR A 2 40.66 12.14 -15.76
C THR A 2 39.28 11.88 -15.19
N VAL A 3 38.94 10.60 -15.02
CA VAL A 3 37.71 10.17 -14.29
C VAL A 3 37.99 10.48 -12.82
N ASP A 4 37.26 11.41 -12.26
CA ASP A 4 37.31 11.79 -10.85
C ASP A 4 36.62 10.66 -10.04
N LEU A 5 37.42 9.77 -9.45
CA LEU A 5 37.01 8.57 -8.74
C LEU A 5 36.80 8.81 -7.24
N THR A 6 36.41 10.00 -6.81
CA THR A 6 36.24 10.30 -5.38
C THR A 6 34.90 10.95 -5.04
N ASP A 7 33.79 10.34 -5.43
CA ASP A 7 32.56 10.54 -4.64
C ASP A 7 32.53 9.52 -3.50
N ASN A 8 33.23 9.84 -2.40
CA ASN A 8 33.33 9.02 -1.20
C ASN A 8 32.08 9.19 -0.31
N ARG A 9 30.93 9.48 -0.88
CA ARG A 9 29.68 9.47 -0.12
C ARG A 9 29.31 8.04 0.21
N PRO A 10 28.91 7.74 1.47
CA PRO A 10 28.46 6.40 1.81
C PRO A 10 27.23 6.06 0.96
N ARG A 11 27.27 4.89 0.33
CA ARG A 11 26.12 4.38 -0.44
C ARG A 11 24.89 4.28 0.45
N ARG A 12 23.73 4.67 -0.08
CA ARG A 12 22.45 4.50 0.60
C ARG A 12 22.05 3.03 0.58
N ARG A 13 21.78 2.49 1.75
CA ARG A 13 21.42 1.08 1.94
C ARG A 13 19.92 0.92 1.74
N VAL A 14 19.54 0.14 0.75
CA VAL A 14 18.15 -0.10 0.38
C VAL A 14 17.78 -1.54 0.72
N PHE A 15 16.64 -1.72 1.38
CA PHE A 15 16.02 -3.04 1.58
C PHE A 15 14.76 -3.15 0.73
N ILE A 16 14.53 -4.32 0.10
CA ILE A 16 13.38 -4.58 -0.76
C ILE A 16 12.41 -5.54 -0.04
N LEU A 17 11.16 -5.13 0.09
CA LEU A 17 10.10 -5.88 0.76
C LEU A 17 8.91 -6.05 -0.19
N ASP A 18 8.83 -7.18 -0.89
CA ASP A 18 7.82 -7.47 -1.91
C ASP A 18 7.68 -8.99 -2.07
N ASP A 19 6.48 -9.53 -2.15
CA ASP A 19 6.26 -10.98 -2.29
C ASP A 19 6.50 -11.50 -3.70
N HIS A 20 6.54 -10.60 -4.72
CA HIS A 20 6.76 -10.96 -6.11
C HIS A 20 8.26 -11.02 -6.44
N THR A 21 8.80 -12.23 -6.64
CA THR A 21 10.23 -12.44 -6.97
C THR A 21 10.70 -11.65 -8.19
N VAL A 22 9.86 -11.55 -9.23
CA VAL A 22 10.22 -10.81 -10.46
C VAL A 22 10.35 -9.31 -10.18
N VAL A 23 9.49 -8.76 -9.33
CA VAL A 23 9.54 -7.34 -8.93
C VAL A 23 10.81 -7.08 -8.12
N ARG A 24 11.12 -7.93 -7.13
CA ARG A 24 12.35 -7.79 -6.35
C ARG A 24 13.59 -7.83 -7.23
N ALA A 25 13.66 -8.78 -8.17
CA ALA A 25 14.78 -8.88 -9.12
C ALA A 25 14.89 -7.62 -10.00
N GLY A 26 13.79 -7.10 -10.49
CA GLY A 26 13.76 -5.87 -11.30
C GLY A 26 14.19 -4.64 -10.52
N VAL A 27 13.66 -4.46 -9.29
CA VAL A 27 14.05 -3.36 -8.39
C VAL A 27 15.55 -3.44 -8.06
N ARG A 28 16.04 -4.63 -7.71
CA ARG A 28 17.47 -4.87 -7.47
C ARG A 28 18.33 -4.46 -8.66
N LEU A 29 17.98 -4.92 -9.86
CA LEU A 29 18.73 -4.60 -11.08
C LEU A 29 18.84 -3.10 -11.31
N LEU A 30 17.72 -2.35 -11.14
CA LEU A 30 17.70 -0.91 -11.33
C LEU A 30 18.54 -0.17 -10.29
N LEU A 31 18.58 -0.65 -9.05
CA LEU A 31 19.30 0.02 -7.97
C LEU A 31 20.78 -0.35 -7.93
N ASP A 32 21.15 -1.61 -8.28
CA ASP A 32 22.54 -2.06 -8.28
C ASP A 32 23.38 -1.43 -9.41
N ASP A 33 22.72 -0.88 -10.46
CA ASP A 33 23.40 -0.13 -11.54
C ASP A 33 23.81 1.29 -11.08
N GLU A 34 23.34 1.75 -9.92
CA GLU A 34 23.60 3.08 -9.40
C GLU A 34 24.77 3.10 -8.40
N PRO A 35 25.79 3.98 -8.62
CA PRO A 35 27.00 3.98 -7.78
C PRO A 35 26.77 4.42 -6.34
N ASP A 36 25.71 5.20 -6.07
CA ASP A 36 25.36 5.78 -4.77
C ASP A 36 24.34 4.95 -3.98
N LEU A 37 23.82 3.87 -4.57
CA LEU A 37 22.87 2.94 -3.95
C LEU A 37 23.46 1.56 -3.74
N VAL A 38 22.93 0.82 -2.78
CA VAL A 38 23.27 -0.61 -2.57
C VAL A 38 22.08 -1.34 -1.97
N VAL A 39 21.65 -2.43 -2.60
CA VAL A 39 20.63 -3.32 -2.04
C VAL A 39 21.27 -4.25 -1.03
N VAL A 40 20.96 -4.05 0.25
CA VAL A 40 21.56 -4.79 1.37
C VAL A 40 20.75 -6.01 1.82
N GLY A 41 19.52 -6.15 1.34
CA GLY A 41 18.68 -7.31 1.62
C GLY A 41 17.33 -7.22 0.92
N GLU A 42 16.61 -8.34 0.95
CA GLU A 42 15.27 -8.47 0.42
C GLU A 42 14.46 -9.52 1.19
N SER A 43 13.15 -9.38 1.22
CA SER A 43 12.25 -10.31 1.89
C SER A 43 10.87 -10.33 1.20
N PRO A 44 10.18 -11.49 1.17
CA PRO A 44 8.84 -11.60 0.62
C PRO A 44 7.72 -11.27 1.61
N SER A 45 8.04 -11.05 2.91
CA SER A 45 7.04 -10.89 3.97
C SER A 45 7.57 -10.05 5.14
N ILE A 46 6.66 -9.52 5.95
CA ILE A 46 7.02 -8.84 7.20
C ILE A 46 7.66 -9.81 8.19
N SER A 47 7.15 -11.03 8.30
CA SER A 47 7.66 -12.04 9.24
C SER A 47 9.13 -12.39 8.97
N GLU A 48 9.56 -12.43 7.71
CA GLU A 48 10.95 -12.61 7.35
C GLU A 48 11.76 -11.31 7.52
N PHE A 49 11.20 -10.16 7.13
CA PHE A 49 11.82 -8.85 7.26
C PHE A 49 12.27 -8.55 8.69
N VAL A 50 11.43 -8.83 9.69
CA VAL A 50 11.74 -8.54 11.10
C VAL A 50 12.87 -9.42 11.70
N THR A 51 13.30 -10.46 10.98
CA THR A 51 14.45 -11.28 11.36
C THR A 51 15.77 -10.75 10.81
N GLN A 52 15.73 -9.79 9.88
CA GLN A 52 16.90 -9.25 9.21
C GLN A 52 17.64 -8.22 10.09
N PRO A 53 18.96 -8.05 9.95
CA PRO A 53 19.71 -7.02 10.64
C PRO A 53 19.20 -5.62 10.29
N VAL A 54 19.06 -4.74 11.27
CA VAL A 54 18.56 -3.38 11.07
C VAL A 54 19.70 -2.44 10.69
N ALA A 55 19.85 -2.14 9.41
CA ALA A 55 20.82 -1.16 8.93
C ALA A 55 20.44 -0.64 7.51
N TYR A 56 19.24 -0.08 7.39
CA TYR A 56 18.72 0.44 6.11
C TYR A 56 18.55 1.95 6.19
N ASP A 57 18.79 2.63 5.07
CA ASP A 57 18.45 4.05 4.90
C ASP A 57 17.06 4.18 4.28
N VAL A 58 16.71 3.24 3.38
CA VAL A 58 15.40 3.18 2.71
C VAL A 58 14.88 1.74 2.71
N VAL A 59 13.59 1.57 2.97
CA VAL A 59 12.84 0.34 2.69
C VAL A 59 11.89 0.60 1.54
N VAL A 60 12.09 -0.07 0.42
CA VAL A 60 11.15 -0.11 -0.71
C VAL A 60 10.19 -1.25 -0.45
N ALA A 61 8.95 -0.93 -0.11
CA ALA A 61 7.96 -1.89 0.36
C ALA A 61 6.73 -1.96 -0.54
N ASP A 62 6.28 -3.17 -0.88
CA ASP A 62 4.94 -3.36 -1.41
C ASP A 62 3.89 -3.03 -0.34
N LEU A 63 2.78 -2.47 -0.77
CA LEU A 63 1.65 -2.16 0.10
C LEU A 63 0.85 -3.40 0.50
N ILE A 64 0.97 -4.49 -0.25
CA ILE A 64 0.23 -5.74 -0.04
C ILE A 64 1.23 -6.89 0.03
N LEU A 65 1.34 -7.49 1.21
CA LEU A 65 2.18 -8.65 1.50
C LEU A 65 1.33 -9.81 2.02
N PRO A 66 1.81 -11.05 2.00
CA PRO A 66 1.06 -12.22 2.45
C PRO A 66 0.57 -12.11 3.90
N ASP A 67 1.30 -11.39 4.75
CA ASP A 67 1.09 -11.31 6.19
C ASP A 67 0.76 -9.89 6.70
N ALA A 68 0.73 -8.89 5.82
CA ALA A 68 0.36 -7.51 6.17
C ALA A 68 -0.10 -6.72 4.95
N SER A 69 -0.92 -5.69 5.14
CA SER A 69 -1.36 -4.81 4.06
C SER A 69 -1.58 -3.37 4.51
N GLY A 70 -1.45 -2.43 3.57
CA GLY A 70 -1.73 -1.01 3.81
C GLY A 70 -0.88 -0.41 4.94
N GLU A 71 -1.55 0.26 5.88
CA GLU A 71 -0.91 0.91 7.04
C GLU A 71 -0.15 -0.08 7.93
N GLN A 72 -0.53 -1.36 7.95
CA GLN A 72 0.15 -2.39 8.75
C GLN A 72 1.58 -2.63 8.26
N VAL A 73 1.83 -2.58 6.95
CA VAL A 73 3.18 -2.69 6.37
C VAL A 73 4.04 -1.54 6.86
N VAL A 74 3.55 -0.30 6.74
CA VAL A 74 4.27 0.90 7.18
C VAL A 74 4.57 0.84 8.68
N ALA A 75 3.58 0.47 9.50
CA ALA A 75 3.75 0.34 10.95
C ALA A 75 4.76 -0.74 11.33
N ALA A 76 4.76 -1.89 10.64
CA ALA A 76 5.71 -2.98 10.89
C ALA A 76 7.14 -2.57 10.53
N VAL A 77 7.33 -1.89 9.38
CA VAL A 77 8.64 -1.37 8.97
C VAL A 77 9.15 -0.34 9.97
N HIS A 78 8.33 0.63 10.37
CA HIS A 78 8.71 1.62 11.39
C HIS A 78 9.06 1.00 12.74
N LYS A 79 8.33 -0.03 13.14
CA LYS A 79 8.61 -0.73 14.41
C LYS A 79 9.97 -1.44 14.39
N HIS A 80 10.32 -2.07 13.26
CA HIS A 80 11.57 -2.84 13.13
C HIS A 80 12.76 -1.95 12.77
N ALA A 81 12.58 -1.00 11.85
CA ALA A 81 13.62 -0.12 11.32
C ALA A 81 13.20 1.37 11.45
N PRO A 82 13.14 1.93 12.67
CA PRO A 82 12.59 3.27 12.91
C PRO A 82 13.39 4.41 12.27
N ALA A 83 14.66 4.18 11.93
CA ALA A 83 15.52 5.15 11.26
C ALA A 83 15.42 5.10 9.72
N ALA A 84 14.80 4.06 9.16
CA ALA A 84 14.67 3.92 7.71
C ALA A 84 13.48 4.73 7.18
N ASN A 85 13.67 5.40 6.06
CA ASN A 85 12.59 6.02 5.31
C ASN A 85 11.87 4.97 4.46
N ILE A 86 10.56 5.10 4.29
CA ILE A 86 9.73 4.12 3.58
C ILE A 86 9.28 4.69 2.25
N LEU A 87 9.63 4.00 1.15
CA LEU A 87 9.06 4.18 -0.17
C LEU A 87 8.08 3.04 -0.45
N ILE A 88 6.82 3.35 -0.60
CA ILE A 88 5.83 2.35 -1.05
C ILE A 88 5.94 2.18 -2.56
N LEU A 89 6.01 0.93 -3.01
CA LEU A 89 5.98 0.52 -4.41
C LEU A 89 4.78 -0.42 -4.62
N SER A 90 3.73 0.05 -5.27
CA SER A 90 2.44 -0.67 -5.33
C SER A 90 1.88 -0.78 -6.74
N MET A 91 1.13 -1.87 -7.02
CA MET A 91 0.29 -1.98 -8.22
C MET A 91 -0.97 -1.11 -8.14
N VAL A 92 -1.26 -0.55 -6.96
CA VAL A 92 -2.49 0.22 -6.71
C VAL A 92 -2.26 1.68 -7.10
N ASP A 93 -2.92 2.11 -8.17
CA ASP A 93 -3.01 3.52 -8.59
C ASP A 93 -4.25 4.17 -7.95
N ASP A 94 -4.29 4.16 -6.60
CA ASP A 94 -5.37 4.76 -5.83
C ASP A 94 -4.84 5.85 -4.89
N VAL A 95 -5.35 7.05 -5.11
CA VAL A 95 -5.05 8.25 -4.29
C VAL A 95 -5.32 8.02 -2.81
N ASN A 96 -6.35 7.25 -2.46
CA ASN A 96 -6.68 6.99 -1.05
C ASN A 96 -5.66 6.05 -0.41
N ALA A 97 -5.21 5.01 -1.12
CA ALA A 97 -4.16 4.11 -0.66
C ALA A 97 -2.85 4.87 -0.43
N ALA A 98 -2.46 5.72 -1.39
CA ALA A 98 -1.31 6.60 -1.25
C ALA A 98 -1.44 7.56 -0.06
N ALA A 99 -2.61 8.21 0.11
CA ALA A 99 -2.86 9.11 1.22
C ALA A 99 -2.81 8.40 2.58
N LEU A 100 -3.29 7.17 2.68
CA LEU A 100 -3.24 6.36 3.90
C LEU A 100 -1.80 5.96 4.23
N ALA A 101 -1.04 5.46 3.26
CA ALA A 101 0.36 5.10 3.45
C ALA A 101 1.21 6.30 3.89
N LEU A 102 1.04 7.47 3.26
CA LEU A 102 1.74 8.71 3.63
C LEU A 102 1.36 9.20 5.03
N ARG A 103 0.09 9.08 5.44
CA ARG A 103 -0.35 9.39 6.81
C ARG A 103 0.19 8.41 7.84
N ALA A 104 0.35 7.14 7.47
CA ALA A 104 0.95 6.13 8.34
C ALA A 104 2.46 6.33 8.53
N GLY A 105 3.09 7.23 7.74
CA GLY A 105 4.49 7.59 7.88
C GLY A 105 5.38 7.22 6.70
N ALA A 106 4.83 6.69 5.59
CA ALA A 106 5.61 6.53 4.37
C ALA A 106 6.09 7.89 3.86
N VAL A 107 7.34 7.95 3.40
CA VAL A 107 7.95 9.18 2.86
C VAL A 107 7.68 9.31 1.38
N GLY A 108 7.52 8.19 0.67
CA GLY A 108 7.20 8.18 -0.75
C GLY A 108 6.19 7.12 -1.15
N TYR A 109 5.57 7.35 -2.31
CA TYR A 109 4.67 6.40 -2.97
C TYR A 109 4.90 6.44 -4.48
N LEU A 110 5.11 5.26 -5.07
CA LEU A 110 5.35 5.06 -6.48
C LEU A 110 4.55 3.84 -6.96
N THR A 111 3.96 3.91 -8.16
CA THR A 111 3.34 2.73 -8.77
C THR A 111 4.39 1.83 -9.42
N LYS A 112 4.16 0.51 -9.41
CA LYS A 112 5.08 -0.46 -10.04
C LYS A 112 5.24 -0.23 -11.54
N ASP A 113 4.22 0.31 -12.22
CA ASP A 113 4.28 0.66 -13.65
C ASP A 113 5.25 1.81 -13.94
N ALA A 114 5.40 2.75 -13.01
CA ALA A 114 6.33 3.88 -13.15
C ALA A 114 7.75 3.54 -12.65
N ALA A 115 7.93 2.43 -11.96
CA ALA A 115 9.20 2.09 -11.31
C ALA A 115 10.39 2.06 -12.28
N ALA A 116 10.21 1.56 -13.50
CA ALA A 116 11.29 1.49 -14.49
C ALA A 116 11.93 2.85 -14.83
N LEU A 117 11.18 3.95 -14.67
CA LEU A 117 11.65 5.30 -15.01
C LEU A 117 11.95 6.18 -13.78
N GLU A 118 11.25 5.93 -12.68
CA GLU A 118 11.21 6.89 -11.55
C GLU A 118 11.79 6.31 -10.25
N LEU A 119 12.06 4.99 -10.17
CA LEU A 119 12.44 4.32 -8.91
C LEU A 119 13.72 4.90 -8.30
N VAL A 120 14.75 5.08 -9.10
CA VAL A 120 16.06 5.58 -8.65
C VAL A 120 15.92 6.96 -8.02
N ASP A 121 15.24 7.88 -8.70
CA ASP A 121 15.00 9.24 -8.22
C ASP A 121 14.11 9.26 -6.98
N ALA A 122 13.11 8.37 -6.92
CA ALA A 122 12.25 8.20 -5.76
C ALA A 122 13.05 7.71 -4.54
N VAL A 123 13.90 6.70 -4.72
CA VAL A 123 14.76 6.17 -3.65
C VAL A 123 15.74 7.23 -3.15
N ARG A 124 16.39 7.99 -4.03
CA ARG A 124 17.28 9.10 -3.66
C ARG A 124 16.54 10.16 -2.85
N SER A 125 15.39 10.60 -3.33
CA SER A 125 14.58 11.60 -2.63
C SER A 125 14.15 11.13 -1.24
N VAL A 126 13.68 9.88 -1.15
CA VAL A 126 13.25 9.28 0.11
C VAL A 126 14.44 9.07 1.05
N ALA A 127 15.61 8.66 0.55
CA ALA A 127 16.83 8.53 1.35
C ALA A 127 17.27 9.85 2.02
N GLU A 128 16.93 10.97 1.42
CA GLU A 128 17.18 12.31 1.97
C GLU A 128 16.03 12.83 2.87
N GLY A 129 15.02 12.00 3.11
CA GLY A 129 13.82 12.38 3.88
C GLY A 129 12.86 13.30 3.10
N ARG A 130 13.10 13.52 1.81
CA ARG A 130 12.20 14.31 0.96
C ARG A 130 11.03 13.46 0.51
N ARG A 131 9.84 14.01 0.59
CA ARG A 131 8.65 13.33 0.08
C ARG A 131 8.74 13.11 -1.42
N TYR A 132 8.46 11.89 -1.85
CA TYR A 132 8.31 11.53 -3.24
C TYR A 132 6.89 11.04 -3.51
N LEU A 133 6.26 11.64 -4.50
CA LEU A 133 4.95 11.22 -4.96
C LEU A 133 4.92 11.38 -6.48
N GLN A 134 4.56 10.32 -7.18
CA GLN A 134 4.41 10.35 -8.62
C GLN A 134 3.53 11.54 -9.07
N PRO A 135 3.93 12.35 -10.07
CA PRO A 135 3.26 13.60 -10.42
C PRO A 135 1.75 13.45 -10.67
N ALA A 136 1.34 12.36 -11.36
CA ALA A 136 -0.06 12.07 -11.63
C ALA A 136 -0.86 11.89 -10.32
N LEU A 137 -0.32 11.12 -9.37
CA LEU A 137 -0.92 10.90 -8.06
C LEU A 137 -0.91 12.18 -7.20
N GLY A 138 0.17 12.96 -7.30
CA GLY A 138 0.29 14.25 -6.63
C GLY A 138 -0.77 15.25 -7.07
N ALA A 139 -1.03 15.36 -8.37
CA ALA A 139 -2.08 16.19 -8.91
C ALA A 139 -3.48 15.76 -8.43
N GLN A 140 -3.72 14.45 -8.38
CA GLN A 140 -4.99 13.90 -7.87
C GLN A 140 -5.15 14.15 -6.37
N LEU A 141 -4.10 13.99 -5.57
CA LEU A 141 -4.11 14.32 -4.14
C LEU A 141 -4.34 15.80 -3.88
N ALA A 142 -3.73 16.68 -4.66
CA ALA A 142 -3.93 18.12 -4.55
C ALA A 142 -5.38 18.53 -4.86
N THR A 143 -6.00 17.92 -5.87
CA THR A 143 -7.41 18.13 -6.21
C THR A 143 -8.36 17.50 -5.18
N ALA A 144 -8.02 16.32 -4.66
CA ALA A 144 -8.76 15.68 -3.57
C ALA A 144 -8.65 16.48 -2.25
N GLY A 145 -7.50 17.10 -1.98
CA GLY A 145 -7.28 17.98 -0.83
C GLY A 145 -8.05 19.30 -0.89
N SER A 146 -8.35 19.81 -2.09
CA SER A 146 -9.21 20.99 -2.29
C SER A 146 -10.72 20.68 -2.13
N SER A 147 -11.11 19.44 -2.27
CA SER A 147 -12.44 18.94 -1.95
C SER A 147 -12.49 18.41 -0.50
N SER A 148 -12.06 19.25 0.43
CA SER A 148 -11.98 19.02 1.88
C SER A 148 -12.81 17.84 2.41
N GLY A 149 -12.14 16.77 2.82
CA GLY A 149 -12.66 15.91 3.89
C GLY A 149 -13.68 14.87 3.46
N ARG A 150 -13.39 14.11 2.41
CA ARG A 150 -14.00 12.80 2.22
C ARG A 150 -12.93 11.77 1.82
N SER A 151 -12.00 11.45 2.73
CA SER A 151 -11.78 10.03 2.98
C SER A 151 -13.19 9.46 3.10
N ALA A 152 -13.57 8.57 2.20
CA ALA A 152 -14.86 7.91 2.33
C ALA A 152 -14.77 7.03 3.58
N VAL A 153 -14.91 7.67 4.75
CA VAL A 153 -15.13 6.94 5.99
C VAL A 153 -16.38 6.14 5.73
N LEU A 154 -16.16 4.87 5.34
CA LEU A 154 -17.26 3.96 5.16
C LEU A 154 -17.94 3.86 6.53
N ARG A 155 -19.22 4.08 6.55
CA ARG A 155 -20.02 3.85 7.75
C ARG A 155 -19.99 2.34 8.05
N ASP A 156 -20.22 1.98 9.29
CA ASP A 156 -20.20 0.57 9.71
C ASP A 156 -21.12 -0.31 8.85
N ASP A 157 -22.27 0.23 8.44
CA ASP A 157 -23.21 -0.46 7.57
C ASP A 157 -22.71 -0.59 6.11
N GLU A 158 -21.94 0.37 5.59
CA GLU A 158 -21.28 0.31 4.29
C GLU A 158 -20.11 -0.68 4.32
N LEU A 159 -19.35 -0.67 5.42
CA LEU A 159 -18.22 -1.58 5.64
C LEU A 159 -18.68 -3.04 5.73
N ALA A 160 -19.78 -3.30 6.43
CA ALA A 160 -20.39 -4.64 6.52
C ALA A 160 -20.82 -5.16 5.13
N VAL A 161 -21.46 -4.31 4.32
CA VAL A 161 -21.85 -4.65 2.95
C VAL A 161 -20.62 -4.90 2.07
N LEU A 162 -19.60 -4.04 2.13
CA LEU A 162 -18.35 -4.20 1.40
C LEU A 162 -17.70 -5.55 1.70
N ARG A 163 -17.54 -5.89 2.99
CA ARG A 163 -16.93 -7.13 3.45
C ARG A 163 -17.64 -8.37 2.90
N LEU A 164 -18.96 -8.43 3.05
CA LEU A 164 -19.74 -9.59 2.60
C LEU A 164 -19.73 -9.75 1.08
N LEU A 165 -19.83 -8.65 0.33
CA LEU A 165 -19.73 -8.68 -1.13
C LEU A 165 -18.33 -9.11 -1.60
N ALA A 166 -17.28 -8.67 -0.93
CA ALA A 166 -15.90 -9.06 -1.22
C ALA A 166 -15.65 -10.55 -0.92
N LEU A 167 -16.24 -11.08 0.16
CA LEU A 167 -16.21 -12.52 0.49
C LEU A 167 -17.00 -13.40 -0.49
N GLY A 168 -17.64 -12.82 -1.49
CA GLY A 168 -18.31 -13.61 -2.51
C GLY A 168 -19.83 -13.72 -2.35
N HIS A 169 -20.44 -13.21 -1.28
CA HIS A 169 -21.88 -13.29 -1.07
C HIS A 169 -22.67 -12.52 -2.13
N THR A 170 -23.82 -13.06 -2.49
CA THR A 170 -24.81 -12.38 -3.34
C THR A 170 -25.56 -11.30 -2.54
N ASN A 171 -26.20 -10.35 -3.22
CA ASN A 171 -27.01 -9.33 -2.55
C ASN A 171 -28.10 -9.94 -1.65
N ALA A 172 -28.69 -11.08 -2.05
CA ALA A 172 -29.69 -11.77 -1.27
C ALA A 172 -29.12 -12.39 0.02
N GLU A 173 -27.93 -12.98 -0.05
CA GLU A 173 -27.22 -13.50 1.12
C GLU A 173 -26.79 -12.38 2.06
N VAL A 174 -26.28 -11.27 1.53
CA VAL A 174 -25.94 -10.09 2.32
C VAL A 174 -27.17 -9.55 3.05
N ALA A 175 -28.32 -9.47 2.37
CA ALA A 175 -29.58 -9.03 2.97
C ALA A 175 -29.98 -9.91 4.15
N ARG A 176 -29.89 -11.23 3.99
CA ARG A 176 -30.18 -12.19 5.04
C ARG A 176 -29.21 -12.10 6.21
N LEU A 177 -27.91 -12.01 5.93
CA LEU A 177 -26.86 -11.93 6.97
C LEU A 177 -26.92 -10.65 7.79
N LEU A 178 -27.31 -9.53 7.16
CA LEU A 178 -27.43 -8.24 7.83
C LEU A 178 -28.83 -7.93 8.39
N GLY A 179 -29.81 -8.83 8.17
CA GLY A 179 -31.18 -8.63 8.64
C GLY A 179 -31.89 -7.45 7.97
N VAL A 180 -31.58 -7.15 6.72
CA VAL A 180 -32.17 -6.01 5.97
C VAL A 180 -32.83 -6.49 4.67
N SER A 181 -33.63 -5.62 4.03
CA SER A 181 -34.26 -5.96 2.75
C SER A 181 -33.21 -6.02 1.61
N LEU A 182 -33.49 -6.82 0.58
CA LEU A 182 -32.68 -6.88 -0.65
C LEU A 182 -32.51 -5.48 -1.27
N ARG A 183 -33.59 -4.69 -1.34
CA ARG A 183 -33.59 -3.31 -1.84
C ARG A 183 -32.65 -2.40 -1.04
N THR A 184 -32.55 -2.62 0.28
CA THR A 184 -31.61 -1.89 1.14
C THR A 184 -30.16 -2.22 0.77
N VAL A 185 -29.84 -3.49 0.52
CA VAL A 185 -28.49 -3.92 0.09
C VAL A 185 -28.14 -3.36 -1.29
N GLU A 186 -29.06 -3.43 -2.24
CA GLU A 186 -28.87 -2.87 -3.57
C GLU A 186 -28.59 -1.37 -3.55
N SER A 187 -29.36 -0.62 -2.76
CA SER A 187 -29.16 0.81 -2.57
C SER A 187 -27.81 1.13 -1.90
N ARG A 188 -27.45 0.38 -0.87
CA ARG A 188 -26.14 0.54 -0.19
C ARG A 188 -24.99 0.18 -1.11
N ARG A 189 -25.11 -0.92 -1.89
CA ARG A 189 -24.12 -1.30 -2.90
C ARG A 189 -23.93 -0.22 -3.96
N ALA A 190 -25.03 0.30 -4.54
CA ALA A 190 -24.95 1.37 -5.54
C ALA A 190 -24.25 2.61 -5.00
N ARG A 191 -24.59 3.02 -3.76
CA ARG A 191 -23.95 4.15 -3.07
C ARG A 191 -22.48 3.88 -2.80
N LEU A 192 -22.13 2.65 -2.34
CA LEU A 192 -20.77 2.21 -2.08
C LEU A 192 -19.91 2.27 -3.34
N PHE A 193 -20.42 1.69 -4.46
CA PHE A 193 -19.74 1.71 -5.75
C PHE A 193 -19.54 3.14 -6.26
N GLY A 194 -20.54 3.99 -6.17
CA GLY A 194 -20.44 5.40 -6.55
C GLY A 194 -19.48 6.21 -5.66
N LYS A 195 -19.47 5.92 -4.35
CA LYS A 195 -18.62 6.59 -3.36
C LYS A 195 -17.14 6.22 -3.52
N LEU A 196 -16.86 4.98 -3.91
CA LEU A 196 -15.52 4.43 -4.06
C LEU A 196 -15.03 4.46 -5.51
N GLY A 197 -15.85 4.88 -6.47
CA GLY A 197 -15.52 4.87 -7.89
C GLY A 197 -15.39 3.47 -8.52
N LEU A 198 -15.88 2.42 -7.83
CA LEU A 198 -15.77 1.04 -8.28
C LEU A 198 -16.80 0.72 -9.36
N ARG A 199 -16.41 -0.11 -10.33
CA ARG A 199 -17.29 -0.54 -11.44
C ARG A 199 -17.52 -2.05 -11.46
N THR A 200 -16.57 -2.83 -10.94
CA THR A 200 -16.57 -4.28 -11.02
C THR A 200 -16.45 -4.92 -9.62
N ARG A 201 -16.85 -6.20 -9.53
CA ARG A 201 -16.67 -6.98 -8.31
C ARG A 201 -15.19 -7.26 -8.00
N ALA A 202 -14.36 -7.38 -9.04
CA ALA A 202 -12.92 -7.57 -8.88
C ALA A 202 -12.26 -6.32 -8.25
N GLU A 203 -12.67 -5.12 -8.65
CA GLU A 203 -12.22 -3.86 -8.02
C GLU A 203 -12.68 -3.78 -6.57
N LEU A 204 -13.92 -4.19 -6.27
CA LEU A 204 -14.43 -4.22 -4.90
C LEU A 204 -13.63 -5.18 -4.02
N PHE A 205 -13.28 -6.38 -4.53
CA PHE A 205 -12.46 -7.35 -3.81
C PHE A 205 -11.07 -6.78 -3.51
N ARG A 206 -10.41 -6.21 -4.53
CA ARG A 206 -9.10 -5.55 -4.36
C ARG A 206 -9.17 -4.45 -3.32
N TYR A 207 -10.12 -3.54 -3.46
CA TYR A 207 -10.31 -2.46 -2.48
C TYR A 207 -10.51 -2.97 -1.05
N ALA A 208 -11.33 -4.00 -0.86
CA ALA A 208 -11.57 -4.60 0.46
C ALA A 208 -10.32 -5.29 1.04
N ALA A 209 -9.46 -5.88 0.19
CA ALA A 209 -8.16 -6.40 0.58
C ALA A 209 -7.21 -5.28 0.98
N ASP A 210 -7.11 -4.22 0.17
CA ASP A 210 -6.22 -3.07 0.37
C ASP A 210 -6.50 -2.33 1.69
N ILE A 211 -7.77 -2.17 2.06
CA ILE A 211 -8.14 -1.56 3.35
C ILE A 211 -8.17 -2.56 4.52
N GLY A 212 -7.69 -3.81 4.31
CA GLY A 212 -7.55 -4.82 5.36
C GLY A 212 -8.87 -5.39 5.91
N VAL A 213 -10.00 -5.12 5.27
CA VAL A 213 -11.33 -5.59 5.73
C VAL A 213 -11.47 -7.11 5.63
N LEU A 214 -10.73 -7.76 4.75
CA LEU A 214 -10.73 -9.21 4.58
C LEU A 214 -9.85 -9.94 5.61
N ASN A 215 -8.87 -9.27 6.22
CA ASN A 215 -7.89 -9.87 7.14
C ASN A 215 -8.30 -9.87 8.63
N ARG A 216 -9.48 -9.38 8.96
CA ARG A 216 -10.01 -9.54 10.33
C ARG A 216 -10.63 -10.91 10.48
N SER A 217 -9.81 -11.89 10.90
CA SER A 217 -10.25 -13.14 11.53
C SER A 217 -11.08 -12.81 12.76
N GLY A 218 -12.37 -12.78 12.59
CA GLY A 218 -13.38 -12.56 13.61
C GLY A 218 -14.60 -13.39 13.25
N LEU A 219 -14.44 -14.71 13.27
CA LEU A 219 -15.56 -15.64 13.50
C LEU A 219 -15.93 -15.52 14.98
N ASP A 220 -16.54 -14.41 15.37
CA ASP A 220 -17.33 -14.39 16.59
C ASP A 220 -18.72 -14.90 16.24
N SER A 221 -18.97 -16.13 16.68
CA SER A 221 -20.26 -16.79 16.67
C SER A 221 -21.32 -15.89 17.33
N PRO A 222 -22.55 -15.88 16.82
CA PRO A 222 -23.64 -15.20 17.51
C PRO A 222 -23.85 -15.89 18.87
N ARG A 223 -23.70 -15.10 19.95
CA ARG A 223 -24.14 -15.53 21.27
C ARG A 223 -25.61 -15.91 21.18
N ARG A 224 -25.87 -17.17 21.44
CA ARG A 224 -27.22 -17.67 21.78
C ARG A 224 -27.63 -16.99 23.09
N ALA A 225 -28.71 -16.32 23.09
CA ALA A 225 -29.60 -16.10 24.22
C ALA A 225 -30.97 -16.66 23.88
#